data_6dd4ffe80610e62a1d96fd55c5a381b4
#
_entry.id   6dd4ffe80610e62a1d96fd55c5a381b4
#
_cell.length_a   1.000
_cell.length_b   1.000
_cell.length_c   1.000
_cell.angle_alpha   90.00
_cell.angle_beta   90.00
_cell.angle_gamma   90.00
#
_symmetry.space_group_name_H-M   'P 1'
#
loop_
_entity.id
_entity.type
_entity.pdbx_description
1 polymer ?
#
loop_
_entity_poly.entity_id
_entity_poly.type
_entity_poly.pdbx_seq_one_letter_code
_entity_poly.pdbx_strand_id
1 'polypeptide(L)'
;DYQNKVKLESSNLSKIDISDLKNGIIGEAVFNEAIRKYPPVPFSPRLVVNDTELDGYEIPKDTYIAAGPLVLHNDKRYWDDPINFNPARFEDPNVTHEAYFPFAGGAHTCLGKFFASYLFKNVIYKLVDNFEQITTDEDLKINPAPIPNPRKDVKIQVS
;
A
#
# COMPACT_ATOMS: atom_id res chain seq x y z
N ASP A 1 2.42 10.86 -15.87
CA ASP A 1 1.79 9.53 -15.97
C ASP A 1 2.74 8.47 -15.39
N TYR A 2 2.27 7.75 -14.36
CA TYR A 2 3.07 6.75 -13.66
C TYR A 2 3.25 5.46 -14.46
N GLN A 3 2.34 5.11 -15.35
CA GLN A 3 2.52 3.96 -16.24
C GLN A 3 3.78 4.14 -17.08
N ASN A 4 4.00 5.32 -17.64
CA ASN A 4 5.20 5.62 -18.43
C ASN A 4 6.48 5.62 -17.57
N LYS A 5 6.43 6.13 -16.34
CA LYS A 5 7.57 6.05 -15.42
C LYS A 5 7.94 4.61 -15.09
N VAL A 6 6.94 3.76 -14.79
CA VAL A 6 7.14 2.32 -14.51
C VAL A 6 7.69 1.60 -15.74
N LYS A 7 7.19 1.91 -16.95
CA LYS A 7 7.68 1.35 -18.21
C LYS A 7 9.15 1.73 -18.47
N LEU A 8 9.50 2.99 -18.23
CA LEU A 8 10.90 3.46 -18.35
C LEU A 8 11.80 2.78 -17.31
N GLU A 9 11.36 2.62 -16.07
CA GLU A 9 12.12 1.90 -15.05
C GLU A 9 12.32 0.44 -15.47
N SER A 10 11.25 -0.27 -15.86
CA SER A 10 11.30 -1.66 -16.33
C SER A 10 12.26 -1.84 -17.51
N SER A 11 12.25 -0.94 -18.49
CA SER A 11 13.12 -1.02 -19.67
C SER A 11 14.62 -0.88 -19.35
N ASN A 12 14.96 -0.30 -18.20
CA ASN A 12 16.34 -0.18 -17.72
C ASN A 12 16.81 -1.42 -16.92
N LEU A 13 15.89 -2.35 -16.62
CA LEU A 13 16.22 -3.60 -15.94
C LEU A 13 16.64 -4.66 -16.97
N SER A 14 17.84 -5.22 -16.83
CA SER A 14 18.36 -6.20 -17.79
C SER A 14 17.66 -7.55 -17.74
N LYS A 15 17.18 -7.92 -16.56
CA LYS A 15 16.31 -9.07 -16.25
C LYS A 15 15.52 -8.67 -15.02
N ILE A 16 14.24 -9.03 -14.96
CA ILE A 16 13.45 -8.81 -13.74
C ILE A 16 13.84 -9.90 -12.73
N ASP A 17 14.97 -9.73 -12.08
CA ASP A 17 15.42 -10.59 -10.97
C ASP A 17 15.17 -9.93 -9.60
N ILE A 18 15.57 -10.62 -8.52
CA ILE A 18 15.34 -10.13 -7.16
C ILE A 18 16.11 -8.84 -6.87
N SER A 19 17.31 -8.67 -7.46
CA SER A 19 18.11 -7.45 -7.26
C SER A 19 17.46 -6.24 -7.93
N ASP A 20 16.96 -6.43 -9.13
CA ASP A 20 16.22 -5.43 -9.89
C ASP A 20 14.94 -5.02 -9.14
N LEU A 21 14.16 -6.01 -8.69
CA LEU A 21 12.94 -5.76 -7.90
C LEU A 21 13.23 -5.02 -6.59
N LYS A 22 14.40 -5.26 -5.98
CA LYS A 22 14.81 -4.54 -4.77
C LYS A 22 15.10 -3.07 -5.07
N ASN A 23 15.68 -2.75 -6.21
CA ASN A 23 16.16 -1.42 -6.56
C ASN A 23 15.13 -0.57 -7.32
N GLY A 24 14.00 -1.14 -7.75
CA GLY A 24 12.95 -0.43 -8.47
C GLY A 24 12.23 0.60 -7.58
N ILE A 25 12.58 1.88 -7.73
CA ILE A 25 12.07 2.99 -6.91
C ILE A 25 10.64 3.36 -7.31
N ILE A 26 10.38 3.47 -8.60
CA ILE A 26 9.04 3.87 -9.10
C ILE A 26 8.02 2.76 -8.85
N GLY A 27 8.38 1.51 -9.11
CA GLY A 27 7.54 0.37 -8.78
C GLY A 27 7.24 0.26 -7.28
N GLU A 28 8.21 0.53 -6.42
CA GLU A 28 8.03 0.60 -4.97
C GLU A 28 7.12 1.76 -4.55
N ALA A 29 7.29 2.93 -5.16
CA ALA A 29 6.45 4.10 -4.88
C ALA A 29 4.98 3.86 -5.25
N VAL A 30 4.73 3.24 -6.41
CA VAL A 30 3.37 2.84 -6.83
C VAL A 30 2.77 1.81 -5.87
N PHE A 31 3.56 0.81 -5.46
CA PHE A 31 3.14 -0.18 -4.48
C PHE A 31 2.76 0.45 -3.15
N ASN A 32 3.64 1.28 -2.60
CA ASN A 32 3.41 1.92 -1.31
C ASN A 32 2.18 2.83 -1.32
N GLU A 33 1.96 3.59 -2.38
CA GLU A 33 0.77 4.43 -2.51
C GLU A 33 -0.51 3.59 -2.67
N ALA A 34 -0.44 2.47 -3.37
CA ALA A 34 -1.59 1.56 -3.50
C ALA A 34 -2.03 1.00 -2.14
N ILE A 35 -1.09 0.50 -1.34
CA ILE A 35 -1.41 -0.05 -0.01
C ILE A 35 -1.63 1.04 1.06
N ARG A 36 -1.13 2.27 0.86
CA ARG A 36 -1.55 3.41 1.68
C ARG A 36 -3.04 3.67 1.49
N LYS A 37 -3.45 3.81 0.24
CA LYS A 37 -4.82 4.18 -0.11
C LYS A 37 -5.82 3.05 0.15
N TYR A 38 -5.40 1.81 -0.09
CA TYR A 38 -6.20 0.60 0.03
C TYR A 38 -5.48 -0.47 0.86
N PRO A 39 -5.29 -0.23 2.18
CA PRO A 39 -4.53 -1.16 3.02
C PRO A 39 -5.27 -2.50 3.10
N PRO A 40 -4.61 -3.63 2.74
CA PRO A 40 -5.23 -4.96 2.78
C PRO A 40 -5.76 -5.36 4.17
N VAL A 41 -5.14 -4.83 5.22
CA VAL A 41 -5.57 -4.97 6.62
C VAL A 41 -5.96 -3.58 7.13
N PRO A 42 -7.25 -3.18 7.00
CA PRO A 42 -7.68 -1.83 7.33
C PRO A 42 -7.63 -1.50 8.82
N PHE A 43 -7.71 -2.53 9.68
CA PHE A 43 -7.65 -2.42 11.14
C PHE A 43 -6.83 -3.57 11.72
N SER A 44 -5.98 -3.26 12.71
CA SER A 44 -5.16 -4.24 13.42
C SER A 44 -5.61 -4.32 14.88
N PRO A 45 -6.51 -5.27 15.23
CA PRO A 45 -7.04 -5.38 16.59
C PRO A 45 -6.02 -5.95 17.57
N ARG A 46 -6.12 -5.56 18.84
CA ARG A 46 -5.40 -6.10 19.98
C ARG A 46 -6.35 -6.27 21.16
N LEU A 47 -6.19 -7.36 21.88
CA LEU A 47 -6.88 -7.60 23.15
C LEU A 47 -6.01 -7.05 24.28
N VAL A 48 -6.60 -6.23 25.13
CA VAL A 48 -5.96 -5.72 26.36
C VAL A 48 -5.99 -6.82 27.41
N VAL A 49 -4.80 -7.29 27.82
CA VAL A 49 -4.67 -8.45 28.72
C VAL A 49 -4.62 -8.05 30.20
N ASN A 50 -4.32 -6.79 30.52
CA ASN A 50 -4.36 -6.21 31.85
C ASN A 50 -4.95 -4.79 31.75
N ASP A 51 -5.55 -4.29 32.84
CA ASP A 51 -5.91 -2.88 32.91
C ASP A 51 -4.72 -2.02 32.57
N THR A 52 -4.90 -1.04 31.69
CA THR A 52 -3.82 -0.18 31.20
C THR A 52 -4.34 1.23 30.93
N GLU A 53 -3.42 2.13 30.68
CA GLU A 53 -3.72 3.50 30.28
C GLU A 53 -3.06 3.80 28.94
N LEU A 54 -3.75 4.51 28.08
CA LEU A 54 -3.23 5.01 26.83
C LEU A 54 -3.66 6.47 26.65
N ASP A 55 -2.70 7.37 26.61
CA ASP A 55 -2.91 8.82 26.40
C ASP A 55 -3.95 9.42 27.36
N GLY A 56 -3.89 9.05 28.66
CA GLY A 56 -4.80 9.48 29.71
C GLY A 56 -6.15 8.78 29.77
N TYR A 57 -6.40 7.80 28.90
CA TYR A 57 -7.60 6.98 28.91
C TYR A 57 -7.36 5.65 29.60
N GLU A 58 -8.15 5.36 30.64
CA GLU A 58 -8.17 4.04 31.27
C GLU A 58 -8.79 3.01 30.31
N ILE A 59 -8.08 1.92 30.06
CA ILE A 59 -8.55 0.84 29.19
C ILE A 59 -8.59 -0.45 30.01
N PRO A 60 -9.80 -0.92 30.35
CA PRO A 60 -9.96 -2.14 31.11
C PRO A 60 -9.41 -3.38 30.38
N LYS A 61 -8.98 -4.36 31.15
CA LYS A 61 -8.71 -5.71 30.67
C LYS A 61 -9.89 -6.23 29.82
N ASP A 62 -9.59 -7.09 28.88
CA ASP A 62 -10.53 -7.71 27.92
C ASP A 62 -11.20 -6.72 26.94
N THR A 63 -10.73 -5.46 26.90
CA THR A 63 -11.12 -4.49 25.87
C THR A 63 -10.39 -4.78 24.56
N TYR A 64 -11.08 -4.69 23.42
CA TYR A 64 -10.46 -4.68 22.10
C TYR A 64 -10.12 -3.24 21.69
N ILE A 65 -8.86 -3.00 21.39
CA ILE A 65 -8.38 -1.77 20.75
C ILE A 65 -7.90 -2.07 19.34
N ALA A 66 -7.99 -1.13 18.43
CA ALA A 66 -7.54 -1.33 17.06
C ALA A 66 -6.76 -0.13 16.54
N ALA A 67 -5.57 -0.38 15.99
CA ALA A 67 -4.91 0.58 15.11
C ALA A 67 -5.56 0.51 13.73
N GLY A 68 -5.86 1.67 13.15
CA GLY A 68 -6.58 1.77 11.88
C GLY A 68 -5.71 2.32 10.76
N PRO A 69 -4.92 1.50 10.04
CA PRO A 69 -4.19 1.97 8.86
C PRO A 69 -5.10 2.72 7.88
N LEU A 70 -6.29 2.21 7.60
CA LEU A 70 -7.23 2.87 6.70
C LEU A 70 -7.57 4.31 7.13
N VAL A 71 -7.69 4.56 8.43
CA VAL A 71 -7.99 5.90 8.96
C VAL A 71 -6.74 6.79 8.89
N LEU A 72 -5.62 6.32 9.46
CA LEU A 72 -4.40 7.11 9.57
C LEU A 72 -3.74 7.39 8.22
N HIS A 73 -3.82 6.45 7.28
CA HIS A 73 -3.31 6.63 5.92
C HIS A 73 -4.11 7.64 5.09
N ASN A 74 -5.31 8.02 5.54
CA ASN A 74 -6.17 9.00 4.88
C ASN A 74 -6.37 10.28 5.71
N ASP A 75 -5.66 10.42 6.83
CA ASP A 75 -5.78 11.58 7.70
C ASP A 75 -4.98 12.77 7.17
N LYS A 76 -5.65 13.88 6.92
CA LYS A 76 -5.06 15.12 6.42
C LYS A 76 -4.01 15.75 7.34
N ARG A 77 -3.96 15.35 8.60
CA ARG A 77 -2.92 15.80 9.55
C ARG A 77 -1.54 15.24 9.20
N TYR A 78 -1.49 14.09 8.53
CA TYR A 78 -0.26 13.37 8.20
C TYR A 78 0.02 13.31 6.69
N TRP A 79 -1.03 13.46 5.87
CA TRP A 79 -0.94 13.30 4.43
C TRP A 79 -1.50 14.51 3.71
N ASP A 80 -0.69 15.17 2.90
CA ASP A 80 -1.17 16.18 1.99
C ASP A 80 -2.01 15.52 0.88
N ASP A 81 -3.23 16.02 0.66
CA ASP A 81 -4.17 15.48 -0.32
C ASP A 81 -4.32 13.93 -0.29
N PRO A 82 -4.76 13.32 0.84
CA PRO A 82 -4.74 11.87 1.02
C PRO A 82 -5.71 11.12 0.10
N ILE A 83 -6.69 11.80 -0.50
CA ILE A 83 -7.72 11.18 -1.35
C ILE A 83 -7.16 10.82 -2.72
N ASN A 84 -6.25 11.62 -3.25
CA ASN A 84 -5.69 11.39 -4.56
C ASN A 84 -4.54 10.38 -4.51
N PHE A 85 -4.48 9.54 -5.54
CA PHE A 85 -3.41 8.57 -5.74
C PHE A 85 -2.16 9.30 -6.26
N ASN A 86 -1.14 9.39 -5.44
CA ASN A 86 0.09 10.12 -5.75
C ASN A 86 1.34 9.37 -5.29
N PRO A 87 1.90 8.50 -6.10
CA PRO A 87 3.12 7.76 -5.78
C PRO A 87 4.35 8.63 -5.50
N ALA A 88 4.37 9.91 -5.95
CA ALA A 88 5.50 10.80 -5.68
C ALA A 88 5.84 10.95 -4.19
N ARG A 89 4.88 10.67 -3.30
CA ARG A 89 5.11 10.65 -1.85
C ARG A 89 6.19 9.67 -1.43
N PHE A 90 6.41 8.62 -2.21
CA PHE A 90 7.29 7.51 -1.92
C PHE A 90 8.46 7.38 -2.90
N GLU A 91 8.70 8.37 -3.78
CA GLU A 91 9.83 8.34 -4.72
C GLU A 91 11.18 8.60 -4.01
N ASP A 92 11.18 9.33 -2.90
CA ASP A 92 12.38 9.50 -2.08
C ASP A 92 12.40 8.44 -0.96
N PRO A 93 13.32 7.45 -1.03
CA PRO A 93 13.40 6.40 -0.01
C PRO A 93 13.87 6.90 1.37
N ASN A 94 14.37 8.13 1.47
CA ASN A 94 14.79 8.72 2.74
C ASN A 94 13.65 9.41 3.48
N VAL A 95 12.52 9.66 2.81
CA VAL A 95 11.34 10.24 3.46
C VAL A 95 10.62 9.16 4.25
N THR A 96 10.42 9.39 5.53
CA THR A 96 9.62 8.54 6.41
C THR A 96 8.27 9.19 6.69
N HIS A 97 7.23 8.40 6.66
CA HIS A 97 5.87 8.85 6.97
C HIS A 97 5.43 8.22 8.30
N GLU A 98 5.31 9.03 9.34
CA GLU A 98 4.99 8.57 10.72
C GLU A 98 3.66 7.81 10.79
N ALA A 99 2.68 8.20 9.98
CA ALA A 99 1.37 7.57 9.91
C ALA A 99 1.30 6.41 8.91
N TYR A 100 2.44 5.90 8.38
CA TYR A 100 2.48 4.84 7.38
C TYR A 100 2.91 3.50 7.98
N PHE A 101 1.96 2.57 8.16
CA PHE A 101 2.24 1.25 8.74
C PHE A 101 1.36 0.13 8.13
N PRO A 102 1.37 -0.04 6.81
CA PRO A 102 0.49 -1.00 6.12
C PRO A 102 0.82 -2.46 6.47
N PHE A 103 2.00 -2.72 7.01
CA PHE A 103 2.50 -4.04 7.39
C PHE A 103 2.60 -4.24 8.91
N ALA A 104 1.86 -3.45 9.69
CA ALA A 104 1.99 -3.38 11.14
C ALA A 104 3.41 -2.97 11.58
N GLY A 105 3.78 -3.19 12.83
CA GLY A 105 5.08 -2.79 13.38
C GLY A 105 5.52 -3.63 14.57
N GLY A 106 6.78 -3.44 14.97
CA GLY A 106 7.38 -4.15 16.10
C GLY A 106 7.38 -5.67 15.91
N ALA A 107 7.08 -6.42 16.98
CA ALA A 107 7.04 -7.88 16.97
C ALA A 107 5.95 -8.47 16.05
N HIS A 108 5.00 -7.66 15.61
CA HIS A 108 3.90 -8.06 14.74
C HIS A 108 4.08 -7.61 13.27
N THR A 109 5.27 -7.18 12.89
CA THR A 109 5.55 -6.81 11.50
C THR A 109 5.29 -8.00 10.56
N CYS A 110 4.61 -7.74 9.45
CA CYS A 110 4.28 -8.76 8.46
C CYS A 110 5.56 -9.40 7.89
N LEU A 111 5.67 -10.72 7.98
CA LEU A 111 6.79 -11.48 7.41
C LEU A 111 6.81 -11.41 5.88
N GLY A 112 5.64 -11.28 5.24
CA GLY A 112 5.47 -11.28 3.81
C GLY A 112 5.67 -9.93 3.12
N LYS A 113 6.07 -8.86 3.83
CA LYS A 113 6.12 -7.51 3.26
C LYS A 113 7.01 -7.41 2.02
N PHE A 114 8.19 -8.01 2.05
CA PHE A 114 9.11 -8.00 0.90
C PHE A 114 8.58 -8.85 -0.26
N PHE A 115 8.00 -10.01 0.06
CA PHE A 115 7.37 -10.86 -0.94
C PHE A 115 6.22 -10.14 -1.66
N ALA A 116 5.37 -9.44 -0.91
CA ALA A 116 4.26 -8.68 -1.47
C ALA A 116 4.75 -7.56 -2.42
N SER A 117 5.75 -6.77 -2.00
CA SER A 117 6.35 -5.73 -2.84
C SER A 117 6.97 -6.32 -4.11
N TYR A 118 7.76 -7.39 -3.99
CA TYR A 118 8.43 -7.99 -5.15
C TYR A 118 7.44 -8.63 -6.13
N LEU A 119 6.42 -9.32 -5.61
CA LEU A 119 5.35 -9.88 -6.44
C LEU A 119 4.62 -8.77 -7.20
N PHE A 120 4.24 -7.70 -6.51
CA PHE A 120 3.58 -6.55 -7.14
C PHE A 120 4.44 -5.94 -8.24
N LYS A 121 5.71 -5.63 -7.95
CA LYS A 121 6.64 -5.05 -8.95
C LYS A 121 6.82 -5.97 -10.15
N ASN A 122 7.01 -7.26 -9.93
CA ASN A 122 7.12 -8.23 -11.03
C ASN A 122 5.88 -8.21 -11.94
N VAL A 123 4.69 -8.15 -11.34
CA VAL A 123 3.44 -8.12 -12.11
C VAL A 123 3.30 -6.82 -12.91
N ILE A 124 3.51 -5.66 -12.28
CA ILE A 124 3.34 -4.38 -12.99
C ILE A 124 4.37 -4.17 -14.09
N TYR A 125 5.64 -4.57 -13.88
CA TYR A 125 6.66 -4.49 -14.91
C TYR A 125 6.31 -5.36 -16.12
N LYS A 126 5.90 -6.61 -15.90
CA LYS A 126 5.44 -7.47 -17.00
C LYS A 126 4.21 -6.91 -17.71
N LEU A 127 3.31 -6.27 -17.00
CA LEU A 127 2.15 -5.64 -17.65
C LEU A 127 2.58 -4.48 -18.55
N VAL A 128 3.40 -3.55 -18.05
CA VAL A 128 3.82 -2.40 -18.86
C VAL A 128 4.79 -2.77 -19.99
N ASP A 129 5.50 -3.88 -19.87
CA ASP A 129 6.38 -4.39 -20.94
C ASP A 129 5.59 -5.02 -22.09
N ASN A 130 4.44 -5.63 -21.80
CA ASN A 130 3.64 -6.32 -22.81
C ASN A 130 2.53 -5.45 -23.42
N PHE A 131 2.17 -4.34 -22.77
CA PHE A 131 1.08 -3.48 -23.23
C PHE A 131 1.54 -2.02 -23.29
N GLU A 132 1.14 -1.32 -24.35
CA GLU A 132 1.46 0.10 -24.48
C GLU A 132 0.61 0.95 -23.54
N GLN A 133 -0.65 0.57 -23.38
CA GLN A 133 -1.60 1.28 -22.54
C GLN A 133 -2.48 0.31 -21.75
N ILE A 134 -2.68 0.63 -20.49
CA ILE A 134 -3.56 -0.13 -19.59
C ILE A 134 -4.52 0.90 -18.96
N THR A 135 -5.78 0.80 -19.29
CA THR A 135 -6.81 1.75 -18.86
C THR A 135 -8.05 1.05 -18.34
N THR A 136 -8.88 1.79 -17.64
CA THR A 136 -10.23 1.37 -17.28
C THR A 136 -11.15 2.58 -17.29
N ASP A 137 -12.34 2.43 -17.82
CA ASP A 137 -13.40 3.44 -17.76
C ASP A 137 -14.30 3.26 -16.52
N GLU A 138 -13.97 2.30 -15.67
CA GLU A 138 -14.80 1.96 -14.53
C GLU A 138 -14.42 2.76 -13.29
N ASP A 139 -15.43 3.35 -12.65
CA ASP A 139 -15.29 3.92 -11.30
C ASP A 139 -15.08 2.79 -10.30
N LEU A 140 -13.88 2.73 -9.73
CA LEU A 140 -13.48 1.70 -8.78
C LEU A 140 -14.13 1.96 -7.42
N LYS A 141 -15.25 1.30 -7.17
CA LYS A 141 -15.87 1.26 -5.84
C LYS A 141 -15.30 0.08 -5.06
N ILE A 142 -14.75 0.38 -3.89
CA ILE A 142 -14.10 -0.59 -3.03
C ILE A 142 -15.01 -0.94 -1.85
N ASN A 143 -15.09 -2.21 -1.51
CA ASN A 143 -15.57 -2.68 -0.21
C ASN A 143 -14.40 -2.57 0.77
N PRO A 144 -14.52 -1.80 1.87
CA PRO A 144 -13.37 -1.56 2.74
C PRO A 144 -13.07 -2.72 3.71
N ALA A 145 -14.02 -3.61 3.93
CA ALA A 145 -13.91 -4.67 4.94
C ALA A 145 -14.54 -5.98 4.46
N PRO A 146 -14.10 -7.14 4.97
CA PRO A 146 -12.99 -7.35 5.91
C PRO A 146 -11.61 -7.15 5.27
N ILE A 147 -11.49 -7.36 3.96
CA ILE A 147 -10.31 -7.08 3.15
C ILE A 147 -10.77 -6.19 1.99
N PRO A 148 -10.13 -5.04 1.76
CA PRO A 148 -10.47 -4.17 0.64
C PRO A 148 -10.45 -4.92 -0.69
N ASN A 149 -11.55 -4.86 -1.40
CA ASN A 149 -11.70 -5.48 -2.70
C ASN A 149 -12.66 -4.67 -3.58
N PRO A 150 -12.55 -4.75 -4.91
CA PRO A 150 -13.53 -4.14 -5.81
C PRO A 150 -14.94 -4.71 -5.54
N ARG A 151 -15.97 -3.85 -5.59
CA ARG A 151 -17.38 -4.27 -5.42
C ARG A 151 -17.90 -5.14 -6.56
N LYS A 152 -17.24 -5.08 -7.71
CA LYS A 152 -17.53 -5.87 -8.90
C LYS A 152 -16.22 -6.17 -9.65
N ASP A 153 -16.25 -7.09 -10.56
CA ASP A 153 -15.14 -7.32 -11.47
C ASP A 153 -14.79 -6.03 -12.23
N VAL A 154 -13.51 -5.74 -12.29
CA VAL A 154 -12.97 -4.57 -12.97
C VAL A 154 -12.50 -4.99 -14.35
N LYS A 155 -13.06 -4.37 -15.37
CA LYS A 155 -12.60 -4.56 -16.76
C LYS A 155 -11.47 -3.59 -17.05
N ILE A 156 -10.37 -4.12 -17.52
CA ILE A 156 -9.24 -3.33 -18.02
C ILE A 156 -9.14 -3.47 -19.52
N GLN A 157 -8.81 -2.38 -20.19
CA GLN A 157 -8.50 -2.33 -21.61
C GLN A 157 -6.99 -2.29 -21.77
N VAL A 158 -6.46 -3.09 -22.65
CA VAL A 158 -5.03 -3.15 -22.96
C VAL A 158 -4.82 -3.00 -24.47
N SER A 159 -3.79 -2.27 -24.86
CA SER A 159 -3.36 -2.09 -26.25
C SER A 159 -1.86 -2.26 -26.39
#